data_4f35689561b060443dbcfc5c32c1a8a8
#
_entry.id   4f35689561b060443dbcfc5c32c1a8a8
#
_cell.length_a   1.000
_cell.length_b   1.000
_cell.length_c   1.000
_cell.angle_alpha   90.00
_cell.angle_beta   90.00
_cell.angle_gamma   90.00
#
_symmetry.space_group_name_H-M   'P 1'
#
loop_
_entity.id
_entity.type
_entity.pdbx_description
1 polymer ?
#
loop_
_entity_poly.entity_id
_entity_poly.type
_entity_poly.pdbx_seq_one_letter_code
_entity_poly.pdbx_strand_id
1 'polypeptide(L)'
;MRKITSFIIVFSLVFSIWAQETESAKEPESSKTEVTESAGQEASPELDKNLVVTKINFIGLKRTKDSYMQARVKKFRGKPIGETDIHEFETQIQLIGLFDEIKVSTKQISDTEAEIDVSVKEKISFIPMPFAMYSNSTGFMFGGVVFDANLFGLQHMFMGGAFFSENSKSGIVAFQKPSMGGGIPGVSIFAQIASSTPKVVNAENKTVLRYDAFAFGTGVSLSEKINDDLTFKNGYTFRYFSADDHDDYTGLSPESIRYGSISLSLEYADSDWNGVFMSANSVSLSSVFALTNSSDSDQRFPMTFSFSIGEEHPIFTPKLRMYQHISGSYGINNLIYSFADRDAGSVTILPGNFITEKIIGANAGLEFALAKFSWGMLSVYSDYQVVYTQDFKSTNSAGDNEFMHGPNGGLRVYLAKIAFPALAAGLSYNVTKNYWQFAASAGMHF
;
A
#
# COMPACT_ATOMS: atom_id res chain seq x y z
N MET A 1 15.78 -9.75 10.23
CA MET A 1 14.39 -9.39 10.55
C MET A 1 13.87 -8.21 9.74
N ARG A 2 14.65 -7.17 9.47
CA ARG A 2 14.27 -6.12 8.52
C ARG A 2 13.89 -6.66 7.14
N LYS A 3 14.51 -7.76 6.69
CA LYS A 3 14.14 -8.45 5.45
C LYS A 3 12.75 -9.10 5.47
N ILE A 4 12.26 -9.47 6.64
CA ILE A 4 10.96 -10.12 6.81
C ILE A 4 9.89 -9.12 7.20
N THR A 5 10.21 -8.16 8.05
CA THR A 5 9.26 -7.22 8.60
C THR A 5 9.08 -5.99 7.69
N SER A 6 10.14 -5.48 7.00
CA SER A 6 9.94 -4.53 5.88
C SER A 6 9.07 -5.14 4.81
N PHE A 7 9.23 -6.44 4.60
CA PHE A 7 8.38 -7.19 3.69
C PHE A 7 6.92 -7.26 4.19
N ILE A 8 6.70 -7.38 5.49
CA ILE A 8 5.36 -7.43 6.11
C ILE A 8 4.69 -6.06 6.11
N ILE A 9 5.39 -5.01 6.49
CA ILE A 9 4.86 -3.63 6.54
C ILE A 9 4.59 -3.12 5.13
N VAL A 10 5.51 -3.35 4.24
CA VAL A 10 5.38 -3.04 2.84
C VAL A 10 4.19 -3.79 2.22
N PHE A 11 3.99 -5.03 2.60
CA PHE A 11 2.87 -5.83 2.10
C PHE A 11 1.53 -5.41 2.69
N SER A 12 1.49 -5.03 3.96
CA SER A 12 0.31 -4.43 4.57
C SER A 12 0.00 -3.05 3.98
N LEU A 13 1.03 -2.24 3.66
CA LEU A 13 0.91 -0.97 2.97
C LEU A 13 0.44 -1.14 1.51
N VAL A 14 0.97 -2.10 0.78
CA VAL A 14 0.51 -2.38 -0.59
C VAL A 14 -0.93 -2.83 -0.62
N PHE A 15 -1.33 -3.68 0.30
CA PHE A 15 -2.74 -4.05 0.43
C PHE A 15 -3.60 -2.86 0.82
N SER A 16 -3.08 -1.96 1.67
CA SER A 16 -3.80 -0.74 2.07
C SER A 16 -3.87 0.28 0.93
N ILE A 17 -2.77 0.55 0.25
CA ILE A 17 -2.69 1.49 -0.87
C ILE A 17 -3.52 0.98 -2.05
N TRP A 18 -3.46 -0.30 -2.34
CA TRP A 18 -4.21 -0.86 -3.47
C TRP A 18 -5.72 -0.94 -3.18
N ALA A 19 -6.12 -1.21 -1.95
CA ALA A 19 -7.53 -1.10 -1.54
C ALA A 19 -8.05 0.35 -1.62
N GLN A 20 -7.18 1.35 -1.40
CA GLN A 20 -7.51 2.77 -1.56
C GLN A 20 -7.58 3.18 -3.04
N GLU A 21 -6.68 2.69 -3.90
CA GLU A 21 -6.68 3.04 -5.33
C GLU A 21 -7.89 2.50 -6.08
N THR A 22 -8.46 1.38 -5.69
CA THR A 22 -9.72 0.90 -6.28
C THR A 22 -10.93 1.73 -5.85
N GLU A 23 -10.81 2.55 -4.81
CA GLU A 23 -11.90 3.40 -4.31
C GLU A 23 -11.75 4.89 -4.64
N SER A 24 -10.54 5.35 -5.02
CA SER A 24 -10.22 6.78 -5.22
C SER A 24 -9.95 7.19 -6.68
N ALA A 25 -10.18 6.33 -7.65
CA ALA A 25 -10.09 6.72 -9.05
C ALA A 25 -11.28 7.63 -9.43
N LYS A 26 -11.22 8.89 -9.04
CA LYS A 26 -12.02 9.95 -9.68
C LYS A 26 -11.51 10.11 -11.11
N GLU A 27 -12.44 10.14 -12.05
CA GLU A 27 -12.16 10.36 -13.46
C GLU A 27 -11.34 11.63 -13.72
N PRO A 28 -10.49 11.64 -14.76
CA PRO A 28 -9.91 12.87 -15.25
C PRO A 28 -11.02 13.75 -15.85
N GLU A 29 -11.14 14.98 -15.36
CA GLU A 29 -11.89 16.01 -16.06
C GLU A 29 -11.40 16.05 -17.52
N SER A 30 -12.32 15.82 -18.43
CA SER A 30 -12.07 15.84 -19.85
C SER A 30 -11.45 17.18 -20.27
N SER A 31 -10.22 17.14 -20.76
CA SER A 31 -9.66 18.24 -21.55
C SER A 31 -10.67 18.58 -22.64
N LYS A 32 -11.13 19.82 -22.67
CA LYS A 32 -11.90 20.38 -23.79
C LYS A 32 -11.10 20.21 -25.08
N THR A 33 -11.32 19.11 -25.76
CA THR A 33 -10.98 19.00 -27.17
C THR A 33 -12.16 19.59 -27.93
N GLU A 34 -11.91 20.59 -28.74
CA GLU A 34 -12.90 21.14 -29.69
C GLU A 34 -13.50 19.97 -30.48
N VAL A 35 -14.78 19.74 -30.25
CA VAL A 35 -15.56 18.76 -30.99
C VAL A 35 -15.91 19.40 -32.32
N THR A 36 -15.29 18.89 -33.37
CA THR A 36 -15.82 19.05 -34.72
C THR A 36 -17.18 18.37 -34.79
N GLU A 37 -18.23 19.13 -35.04
CA GLU A 37 -19.55 18.59 -35.29
C GLU A 37 -19.55 17.55 -36.39
N SER A 38 -19.88 16.34 -36.04
CA SER A 38 -20.29 15.29 -36.98
C SER A 38 -21.67 14.77 -36.58
N ALA A 39 -22.57 14.92 -37.50
CA ALA A 39 -24.00 14.72 -37.42
C ALA A 39 -24.41 13.34 -36.84
N GLY A 40 -25.52 13.36 -36.08
CA GLY A 40 -26.38 12.21 -35.85
C GLY A 40 -26.47 11.71 -34.41
N GLN A 41 -26.75 12.60 -33.44
CA GLN A 41 -27.38 12.16 -32.19
C GLN A 41 -28.91 12.25 -32.37
N GLU A 42 -29.54 11.09 -32.52
CA GLU A 42 -31.00 11.01 -32.26
C GLU A 42 -31.20 11.43 -30.79
N ALA A 43 -31.96 12.51 -30.59
CA ALA A 43 -32.38 12.99 -29.28
C ALA A 43 -33.18 11.87 -28.61
N SER A 44 -32.60 11.23 -27.59
CA SER A 44 -33.34 10.34 -26.70
C SER A 44 -34.50 11.15 -26.10
N PRO A 45 -35.74 10.66 -26.09
CA PRO A 45 -36.87 11.37 -25.49
C PRO A 45 -36.52 11.69 -24.05
N GLU A 46 -36.79 12.94 -23.64
CA GLU A 46 -36.56 13.42 -22.28
C GLU A 46 -37.42 12.55 -21.33
N LEU A 47 -36.78 11.64 -20.58
CA LEU A 47 -37.49 10.77 -19.65
C LEU A 47 -38.12 11.62 -18.53
N ASP A 48 -39.38 11.27 -18.15
CA ASP A 48 -40.03 11.90 -17.01
C ASP A 48 -39.18 11.64 -15.74
N LYS A 49 -38.77 12.73 -15.07
CA LYS A 49 -37.96 12.72 -13.87
C LYS A 49 -38.62 12.02 -12.67
N ASN A 50 -39.94 11.81 -12.72
CA ASN A 50 -40.72 11.17 -11.68
C ASN A 50 -40.74 9.62 -11.79
N LEU A 51 -40.21 9.05 -12.87
CA LEU A 51 -40.17 7.61 -13.04
C LEU A 51 -39.28 6.95 -11.95
N VAL A 52 -39.83 5.94 -11.29
CA VAL A 52 -39.14 5.23 -10.21
C VAL A 52 -38.23 4.12 -10.79
N VAL A 53 -36.99 4.06 -10.34
CA VAL A 53 -36.04 3.00 -10.72
C VAL A 53 -36.44 1.70 -10.03
N THR A 54 -37.10 0.80 -10.78
CA THR A 54 -37.53 -0.50 -10.24
C THR A 54 -36.52 -1.60 -10.50
N LYS A 55 -35.73 -1.48 -11.57
CA LYS A 55 -34.77 -2.51 -11.99
C LYS A 55 -33.45 -1.90 -12.46
N ILE A 56 -32.35 -2.57 -12.13
CA ILE A 56 -31.00 -2.25 -12.60
C ILE A 56 -30.40 -3.53 -13.17
N ASN A 57 -30.04 -3.53 -14.44
CA ASN A 57 -29.47 -4.70 -15.13
C ASN A 57 -28.01 -4.46 -15.43
N PHE A 58 -27.18 -5.45 -15.16
CA PHE A 58 -25.77 -5.45 -15.54
C PHE A 58 -25.56 -6.35 -16.77
N ILE A 59 -25.01 -5.80 -17.85
CA ILE A 59 -24.76 -6.46 -19.11
C ILE A 59 -23.23 -6.53 -19.32
N GLY A 60 -22.70 -7.71 -19.63
CA GLY A 60 -21.27 -7.89 -19.87
C GLY A 60 -20.47 -8.41 -18.68
N LEU A 61 -21.12 -8.70 -17.56
CA LEU A 61 -20.49 -9.42 -16.45
C LEU A 61 -20.03 -10.80 -16.90
N LYS A 62 -18.79 -11.15 -16.61
CA LYS A 62 -18.20 -12.47 -16.93
C LYS A 62 -17.83 -13.24 -15.69
N ARG A 63 -17.13 -12.60 -14.79
CA ARG A 63 -16.59 -13.16 -13.56
C ARG A 63 -17.26 -12.57 -12.33
N THR A 64 -17.57 -11.28 -12.38
CA THR A 64 -18.26 -10.58 -11.29
C THR A 64 -19.69 -11.08 -11.16
N LYS A 65 -20.11 -11.41 -9.94
CA LYS A 65 -21.47 -11.88 -9.69
C LYS A 65 -22.47 -10.73 -9.72
N ASP A 66 -23.58 -10.95 -10.42
CA ASP A 66 -24.68 -9.97 -10.44
C ASP A 66 -25.20 -9.67 -9.04
N SER A 67 -25.32 -10.66 -8.17
CA SER A 67 -25.74 -10.45 -6.78
C SER A 67 -24.87 -9.47 -6.00
N TYR A 68 -23.56 -9.46 -6.29
CA TYR A 68 -22.63 -8.50 -5.70
C TYR A 68 -22.92 -7.07 -6.22
N MET A 69 -23.08 -6.92 -7.53
CA MET A 69 -23.40 -5.63 -8.15
C MET A 69 -24.74 -5.08 -7.66
N GLN A 70 -25.75 -5.95 -7.57
CA GLN A 70 -27.07 -5.58 -7.05
C GLN A 70 -27.01 -5.06 -5.61
N ALA A 71 -26.14 -5.64 -4.75
CA ALA A 71 -25.94 -5.17 -3.39
C ALA A 71 -25.30 -3.78 -3.36
N ARG A 72 -24.35 -3.48 -4.26
CA ARG A 72 -23.66 -2.18 -4.37
C ARG A 72 -24.59 -1.04 -4.80
N VAL A 73 -25.51 -1.31 -5.71
CA VAL A 73 -26.41 -0.30 -6.25
C VAL A 73 -27.79 -0.27 -5.56
N LYS A 74 -27.96 -1.03 -4.48
CA LYS A 74 -29.25 -1.15 -3.77
C LYS A 74 -29.85 0.19 -3.37
N LYS A 75 -29.02 1.18 -2.99
CA LYS A 75 -29.47 2.52 -2.55
C LYS A 75 -30.20 3.33 -3.64
N PHE A 76 -30.00 2.98 -4.91
CA PHE A 76 -30.61 3.68 -6.04
C PHE A 76 -31.96 3.11 -6.45
N ARG A 77 -32.29 1.89 -6.01
CA ARG A 77 -33.60 1.30 -6.28
C ARG A 77 -34.71 1.96 -5.46
N GLY A 78 -35.87 2.14 -6.08
CA GLY A 78 -37.04 2.74 -5.47
C GLY A 78 -36.97 4.28 -5.40
N LYS A 79 -35.94 4.89 -5.98
CA LYS A 79 -35.83 6.34 -6.10
C LYS A 79 -36.33 6.84 -7.46
N PRO A 80 -36.95 8.05 -7.55
CA PRO A 80 -37.19 8.69 -8.82
C PRO A 80 -35.90 8.92 -9.62
N ILE A 81 -35.96 8.81 -10.94
CA ILE A 81 -34.79 9.08 -11.80
C ILE A 81 -34.28 10.51 -11.60
N GLY A 82 -35.15 11.48 -11.42
CA GLY A 82 -34.77 12.88 -11.17
C GLY A 82 -34.03 13.10 -9.84
N GLU A 83 -34.19 12.20 -8.87
CA GLU A 83 -33.44 12.17 -7.61
C GLU A 83 -32.21 11.24 -7.66
N THR A 84 -32.08 10.45 -8.72
CA THR A 84 -30.95 9.58 -8.96
C THR A 84 -29.89 10.35 -9.73
N ASP A 85 -28.84 10.77 -9.06
CA ASP A 85 -27.68 11.32 -9.73
C ASP A 85 -26.99 10.20 -10.53
N ILE A 86 -27.16 10.25 -11.85
CA ILE A 86 -26.57 9.26 -12.76
C ILE A 86 -25.04 9.32 -12.69
N HIS A 87 -24.47 10.51 -12.48
CA HIS A 87 -23.03 10.65 -12.33
C HIS A 87 -22.55 10.01 -11.02
N GLU A 88 -23.25 10.20 -9.90
CA GLU A 88 -22.96 9.50 -8.65
C GLU A 88 -23.08 7.98 -8.84
N PHE A 89 -24.11 7.53 -9.57
CA PHE A 89 -24.32 6.12 -9.86
C PHE A 89 -23.17 5.50 -10.68
N GLU A 90 -22.74 6.17 -11.75
CA GLU A 90 -21.59 5.76 -12.57
C GLU A 90 -20.31 5.74 -11.74
N THR A 91 -20.07 6.78 -10.96
CA THR A 91 -18.90 6.90 -10.07
C THR A 91 -18.87 5.75 -9.07
N GLN A 92 -19.99 5.37 -8.47
CA GLN A 92 -20.04 4.22 -7.55
C GLN A 92 -19.65 2.89 -8.24
N ILE A 93 -19.97 2.74 -9.53
CA ILE A 93 -19.58 1.54 -10.28
C ILE A 93 -18.11 1.61 -10.69
N GLN A 94 -17.60 2.79 -11.06
CA GLN A 94 -16.18 2.98 -11.38
C GLN A 94 -15.27 2.74 -10.19
N LEU A 95 -15.67 3.19 -9.00
CA LEU A 95 -14.97 2.99 -7.74
C LEU A 95 -14.82 1.51 -7.34
N ILE A 96 -15.61 0.60 -7.94
CA ILE A 96 -15.40 -0.84 -7.78
C ILE A 96 -14.04 -1.28 -8.39
N GLY A 97 -13.51 -0.52 -9.36
CA GLY A 97 -12.20 -0.76 -9.95
C GLY A 97 -12.09 -1.97 -10.90
N LEU A 98 -13.17 -2.74 -11.05
CA LEU A 98 -13.19 -3.99 -11.83
C LEU A 98 -13.51 -3.81 -13.32
N PHE A 99 -13.86 -2.61 -13.76
CA PHE A 99 -14.36 -2.34 -15.11
C PHE A 99 -13.48 -1.35 -15.87
N ASP A 100 -13.23 -1.64 -17.17
CA ASP A 100 -12.51 -0.75 -18.09
C ASP A 100 -13.44 0.26 -18.75
N GLU A 101 -14.67 -0.17 -19.06
CA GLU A 101 -15.69 0.63 -19.73
C GLU A 101 -17.01 0.45 -19.00
N ILE A 102 -17.69 1.55 -18.73
CA ILE A 102 -19.02 1.60 -18.11
C ILE A 102 -19.88 2.49 -18.99
N LYS A 103 -21.05 2.01 -19.38
CA LYS A 103 -22.06 2.80 -20.09
C LYS A 103 -23.39 2.59 -19.40
N VAL A 104 -23.98 3.68 -18.94
CA VAL A 104 -25.28 3.68 -18.28
C VAL A 104 -26.32 4.23 -19.25
N SER A 105 -27.42 3.54 -19.35
CA SER A 105 -28.60 4.00 -20.12
C SER A 105 -29.88 3.76 -19.32
N THR A 106 -30.80 4.71 -19.41
CA THR A 106 -32.09 4.63 -18.74
C THR A 106 -33.21 4.35 -19.75
N LYS A 107 -34.14 3.49 -19.36
CA LYS A 107 -35.25 3.09 -20.22
C LYS A 107 -36.56 3.14 -19.44
N GLN A 108 -37.58 3.78 -20.00
CA GLN A 108 -38.93 3.74 -19.47
C GLN A 108 -39.58 2.38 -19.74
N ILE A 109 -40.17 1.79 -18.71
CA ILE A 109 -40.88 0.50 -18.79
C ILE A 109 -42.38 0.73 -18.80
N SER A 110 -42.83 1.67 -17.99
CA SER A 110 -44.26 2.06 -17.88
C SER A 110 -44.37 3.55 -17.60
N ASP A 111 -45.58 4.05 -17.42
CA ASP A 111 -45.86 5.48 -17.12
C ASP A 111 -45.26 5.91 -15.76
N THR A 112 -44.88 4.97 -14.88
CA THR A 112 -44.38 5.26 -13.53
C THR A 112 -43.02 4.61 -13.21
N GLU A 113 -42.53 3.75 -14.10
CA GLU A 113 -41.35 2.93 -13.82
C GLU A 113 -40.25 3.04 -14.88
N ALA A 114 -39.04 3.03 -14.42
CA ALA A 114 -37.84 3.00 -15.25
C ALA A 114 -36.88 1.88 -14.86
N GLU A 115 -36.09 1.52 -15.85
CA GLU A 115 -34.98 0.56 -15.74
C GLU A 115 -33.65 1.25 -16.07
N ILE A 116 -32.59 0.88 -15.36
CA ILE A 116 -31.22 1.31 -15.66
C ILE A 116 -30.47 0.11 -16.20
N ASP A 117 -29.99 0.20 -17.44
CA ASP A 117 -29.11 -0.78 -18.05
C ASP A 117 -27.67 -0.30 -17.96
N VAL A 118 -26.80 -1.13 -17.37
CA VAL A 118 -25.37 -0.85 -17.15
C VAL A 118 -24.57 -1.85 -17.97
N SER A 119 -24.02 -1.41 -19.08
CA SER A 119 -23.10 -2.20 -19.88
C SER A 119 -21.68 -2.03 -19.37
N VAL A 120 -21.03 -3.12 -19.00
CA VAL A 120 -19.67 -3.11 -18.42
C VAL A 120 -18.72 -4.04 -19.20
N LYS A 121 -17.44 -3.66 -19.19
CA LYS A 121 -16.35 -4.51 -19.67
C LYS A 121 -15.37 -4.79 -18.52
N GLU A 122 -15.31 -6.04 -18.10
CA GLU A 122 -14.46 -6.42 -16.97
C GLU A 122 -12.97 -6.36 -17.30
N LYS A 123 -12.18 -5.87 -16.34
CA LYS A 123 -10.71 -5.93 -16.35
C LYS A 123 -10.23 -7.35 -16.06
N ILE A 124 -8.97 -7.61 -16.39
CA ILE A 124 -8.27 -8.81 -15.93
C ILE A 124 -7.98 -8.65 -14.45
N SER A 125 -8.58 -9.47 -13.62
CA SER A 125 -8.43 -9.41 -12.16
C SER A 125 -7.37 -10.36 -11.60
N PHE A 126 -6.97 -11.39 -12.35
CA PHE A 126 -5.91 -12.32 -11.98
C PHE A 126 -4.61 -11.94 -12.69
N ILE A 127 -3.59 -11.58 -11.92
CA ILE A 127 -2.32 -11.03 -12.44
C ILE A 127 -1.16 -11.76 -11.77
N PRO A 128 -0.40 -12.58 -12.50
CA PRO A 128 0.90 -13.07 -12.05
C PRO A 128 1.96 -11.97 -12.25
N MET A 129 2.69 -11.63 -11.20
CA MET A 129 3.72 -10.60 -11.23
C MET A 129 5.07 -11.19 -10.82
N PRO A 130 6.07 -11.21 -11.70
CA PRO A 130 7.44 -11.48 -11.31
C PRO A 130 7.97 -10.29 -10.48
N PHE A 131 8.89 -10.60 -9.58
CA PHE A 131 9.49 -9.62 -8.71
C PHE A 131 11.02 -9.81 -8.68
N ALA A 132 11.76 -8.72 -8.76
CA ALA A 132 13.19 -8.70 -8.52
C ALA A 132 13.58 -7.35 -7.89
N MET A 133 14.48 -7.40 -6.91
CA MET A 133 15.04 -6.20 -6.30
C MET A 133 16.49 -6.41 -5.89
N TYR A 134 17.21 -5.32 -5.79
CA TYR A 134 18.55 -5.29 -5.21
C TYR A 134 18.69 -4.09 -4.28
N SER A 135 19.34 -4.28 -3.16
CA SER A 135 19.85 -3.20 -2.31
C SER A 135 21.16 -3.63 -1.63
N ASN A 136 21.98 -2.65 -1.26
CA ASN A 136 23.25 -2.93 -0.55
C ASN A 136 23.03 -3.71 0.75
N SER A 137 21.91 -3.50 1.42
CA SER A 137 21.59 -4.13 2.70
C SER A 137 21.02 -5.54 2.55
N THR A 138 20.25 -5.81 1.49
CA THR A 138 19.54 -7.08 1.33
C THR A 138 20.15 -7.99 0.27
N GLY A 139 21.04 -7.46 -0.58
CA GLY A 139 21.51 -8.16 -1.76
C GLY A 139 20.42 -8.32 -2.81
N PHE A 140 20.61 -9.24 -3.73
CA PHE A 140 19.63 -9.57 -4.76
C PHE A 140 18.49 -10.44 -4.19
N MET A 141 17.26 -10.06 -4.47
CA MET A 141 16.06 -10.82 -4.13
C MET A 141 15.20 -10.98 -5.38
N PHE A 142 14.65 -12.15 -5.59
CA PHE A 142 13.71 -12.45 -6.68
C PHE A 142 12.57 -13.32 -6.19
N GLY A 143 11.49 -13.34 -6.96
CA GLY A 143 10.32 -14.13 -6.62
C GLY A 143 9.15 -13.89 -7.54
N GLY A 144 7.96 -14.23 -7.08
CA GLY A 144 6.73 -13.96 -7.78
C GLY A 144 5.53 -13.86 -6.85
N VAL A 145 4.58 -13.06 -7.29
CA VAL A 145 3.29 -12.88 -6.62
C VAL A 145 2.19 -13.19 -7.61
N VAL A 146 1.18 -13.90 -7.18
CA VAL A 146 -0.11 -14.01 -7.87
C VAL A 146 -1.13 -13.16 -7.12
N PHE A 147 -1.83 -12.34 -7.85
CA PHE A 147 -2.82 -11.42 -7.33
C PHE A 147 -4.15 -11.61 -8.04
N ASP A 148 -5.26 -11.63 -7.31
CA ASP A 148 -6.60 -11.67 -7.84
C ASP A 148 -7.49 -10.63 -7.14
N ALA A 149 -7.92 -9.62 -7.89
CA ALA A 149 -8.74 -8.52 -7.42
C ALA A 149 -10.24 -8.86 -7.32
N ASN A 150 -10.66 -9.99 -7.88
CA ASN A 150 -12.08 -10.36 -7.96
C ASN A 150 -12.29 -11.85 -7.68
N LEU A 151 -11.65 -12.36 -6.65
CA LEU A 151 -11.79 -13.74 -6.22
C LEU A 151 -13.27 -14.05 -5.94
N PHE A 152 -13.73 -15.16 -6.49
CA PHE A 152 -15.15 -15.59 -6.44
C PHE A 152 -16.15 -14.64 -7.10
N GLY A 153 -15.72 -13.60 -7.81
CA GLY A 153 -16.59 -12.60 -8.41
C GLY A 153 -17.26 -11.65 -7.41
N LEU A 154 -16.66 -11.47 -6.25
CA LEU A 154 -17.21 -10.70 -5.12
C LEU A 154 -16.30 -9.52 -4.71
N GLN A 155 -15.38 -9.09 -5.60
CA GLN A 155 -14.34 -8.08 -5.27
C GLN A 155 -13.48 -8.49 -4.05
N HIS A 156 -13.46 -9.77 -3.72
CA HIS A 156 -12.49 -10.22 -2.73
C HIS A 156 -11.11 -10.27 -3.37
N MET A 157 -10.12 -9.84 -2.63
CA MET A 157 -8.73 -9.83 -3.07
C MET A 157 -8.00 -11.05 -2.49
N PHE A 158 -7.19 -11.66 -3.33
CA PHE A 158 -6.28 -12.72 -2.91
C PHE A 158 -4.89 -12.40 -3.40
N MET A 159 -3.91 -12.75 -2.59
CA MET A 159 -2.53 -12.66 -2.93
C MET A 159 -1.77 -13.84 -2.35
N GLY A 160 -0.88 -14.40 -3.16
CA GLY A 160 0.07 -15.42 -2.74
C GLY A 160 1.42 -15.16 -3.39
N GLY A 161 2.51 -15.29 -2.64
CA GLY A 161 3.84 -15.02 -3.18
C GLY A 161 4.94 -15.78 -2.46
N ALA A 162 6.07 -15.96 -3.18
CA ALA A 162 7.29 -16.50 -2.64
C ALA A 162 8.49 -15.70 -3.12
N PHE A 163 9.48 -15.51 -2.24
CA PHE A 163 10.63 -14.67 -2.46
C PHE A 163 11.89 -15.35 -1.95
N PHE A 164 12.96 -15.16 -2.70
CA PHE A 164 14.24 -15.82 -2.48
C PHE A 164 15.36 -14.80 -2.59
N SER A 165 16.28 -14.84 -1.67
CA SER A 165 17.56 -14.14 -1.75
C SER A 165 18.67 -15.07 -1.23
N GLU A 166 19.91 -14.62 -1.33
CA GLU A 166 21.06 -15.34 -0.76
C GLU A 166 20.86 -15.70 0.71
N ASN A 167 20.29 -14.77 1.49
CA ASN A 167 20.17 -14.89 2.94
C ASN A 167 18.70 -14.98 3.42
N SER A 168 17.73 -15.21 2.51
CA SER A 168 16.33 -15.24 2.92
C SER A 168 15.46 -16.03 1.94
N LYS A 169 14.54 -16.81 2.49
CA LYS A 169 13.44 -17.47 1.77
C LYS A 169 12.16 -17.13 2.51
N SER A 170 11.16 -16.66 1.79
CA SER A 170 9.90 -16.30 2.42
C SER A 170 8.70 -16.59 1.53
N GLY A 171 7.57 -16.82 2.17
CA GLY A 171 6.28 -17.00 1.50
C GLY A 171 5.17 -16.28 2.25
N ILE A 172 4.18 -15.82 1.52
CA ILE A 172 3.01 -15.13 2.08
C ILE A 172 1.77 -15.53 1.33
N VAL A 173 0.66 -15.58 2.05
CA VAL A 173 -0.68 -15.66 1.52
C VAL A 173 -1.56 -14.67 2.26
N ALA A 174 -2.40 -13.94 1.53
CA ALA A 174 -3.33 -13.00 2.10
C ALA A 174 -4.67 -13.02 1.35
N PHE A 175 -5.73 -12.76 2.10
CA PHE A 175 -7.08 -12.61 1.61
C PHE A 175 -7.69 -11.35 2.20
N GLN A 176 -8.42 -10.59 1.39
CA GLN A 176 -9.12 -9.41 1.84
C GLN A 176 -10.52 -9.34 1.23
N LYS A 177 -11.49 -9.08 2.08
CA LYS A 177 -12.82 -8.60 1.73
C LYS A 177 -12.86 -7.11 2.02
N PRO A 178 -13.07 -6.23 1.04
CA PRO A 178 -13.12 -4.78 1.29
C PRO A 178 -14.31 -4.39 2.17
N SER A 179 -14.20 -3.26 2.85
CA SER A 179 -15.35 -2.63 3.53
C SER A 179 -16.37 -2.20 2.48
N MET A 180 -17.63 -2.37 2.78
CA MET A 180 -18.72 -1.91 1.90
C MET A 180 -19.34 -0.60 2.38
N GLY A 181 -18.80 0.01 3.44
CA GLY A 181 -19.44 1.13 4.13
C GLY A 181 -20.72 0.72 4.85
N GLY A 182 -21.42 1.70 5.45
CA GLY A 182 -22.71 1.45 6.10
C GLY A 182 -22.66 0.43 7.24
N GLY A 183 -21.54 0.35 7.98
CA GLY A 183 -21.36 -0.57 9.11
C GLY A 183 -20.97 -2.01 8.72
N ILE A 184 -20.64 -2.26 7.45
CA ILE A 184 -20.13 -3.58 7.03
C ILE A 184 -18.59 -3.50 6.95
N PRO A 185 -17.86 -4.04 7.93
CA PRO A 185 -16.41 -3.94 7.94
C PRO A 185 -15.76 -4.76 6.82
N GLY A 186 -14.62 -4.28 6.35
CA GLY A 186 -13.67 -5.06 5.60
C GLY A 186 -12.95 -6.06 6.52
N VAL A 187 -12.51 -7.17 5.97
CA VAL A 187 -11.77 -8.21 6.69
C VAL A 187 -10.53 -8.58 5.89
N SER A 188 -9.37 -8.57 6.54
CA SER A 188 -8.14 -9.09 5.94
C SER A 188 -7.58 -10.21 6.80
N ILE A 189 -7.09 -11.26 6.16
CA ILE A 189 -6.44 -12.41 6.81
C ILE A 189 -5.13 -12.66 6.08
N PHE A 190 -4.06 -12.91 6.81
CA PHE A 190 -2.78 -13.26 6.21
C PHE A 190 -2.07 -14.38 6.98
N ALA A 191 -1.20 -15.09 6.29
CA ALA A 191 -0.22 -15.97 6.87
C ALA A 191 1.11 -15.83 6.11
N GLN A 192 2.22 -15.92 6.83
CA GLN A 192 3.55 -15.80 6.28
C GLN A 192 4.52 -16.70 6.98
N ILE A 193 5.56 -17.09 6.25
CA ILE A 193 6.66 -17.90 6.75
C ILE A 193 7.96 -17.35 6.16
N ALA A 194 9.02 -17.37 6.94
CA ALA A 194 10.33 -16.97 6.45
C ALA A 194 11.45 -17.66 7.21
N SER A 195 12.53 -17.94 6.47
CA SER A 195 13.82 -18.35 7.02
C SER A 195 14.86 -17.40 6.48
N SER A 196 15.70 -16.84 7.33
CA SER A 196 16.70 -15.83 6.93
C SER A 196 17.86 -15.76 7.89
N THR A 197 18.98 -15.19 7.40
CA THR A 197 20.13 -14.83 8.20
C THR A 197 20.29 -13.30 8.19
N PRO A 198 19.50 -12.59 9.02
CA PRO A 198 19.56 -11.14 9.07
C PRO A 198 20.88 -10.63 9.64
N LYS A 199 21.33 -9.50 9.08
CA LYS A 199 22.44 -8.71 9.60
C LYS A 199 21.88 -7.40 10.14
N VAL A 200 22.11 -7.12 11.40
CA VAL A 200 21.80 -5.82 12.01
C VAL A 200 23.03 -4.95 11.88
N VAL A 201 22.84 -3.72 11.47
CA VAL A 201 23.92 -2.75 11.35
C VAL A 201 23.63 -1.51 12.21
N ASN A 202 24.70 -0.85 12.65
CA ASN A 202 24.64 0.45 13.29
C ASN A 202 24.54 1.60 12.27
N ALA A 203 24.49 2.82 12.73
CA ALA A 203 24.41 4.03 11.90
C ALA A 203 25.63 4.21 10.96
N GLU A 204 26.76 3.59 11.27
CA GLU A 204 27.96 3.58 10.43
C GLU A 204 27.95 2.46 9.37
N ASN A 205 26.85 1.75 9.21
CA ASN A 205 26.69 0.61 8.32
C ASN A 205 27.63 -0.57 8.65
N LYS A 206 28.06 -0.69 9.92
CA LYS A 206 28.84 -1.82 10.40
C LYS A 206 27.92 -2.88 11.01
N THR A 207 28.13 -4.14 10.67
CA THR A 207 27.39 -5.27 11.25
C THR A 207 27.67 -5.40 12.74
N VAL A 208 26.62 -5.31 13.56
CA VAL A 208 26.68 -5.43 15.02
C VAL A 208 26.04 -6.71 15.54
N LEU A 209 25.21 -7.36 14.74
CA LEU A 209 24.57 -8.63 15.09
C LEU A 209 24.23 -9.40 13.80
N ARG A 210 24.47 -10.71 13.82
CA ARG A 210 24.04 -11.65 12.78
C ARG A 210 23.53 -12.92 13.45
N TYR A 211 22.42 -13.46 12.94
CA TYR A 211 21.79 -14.64 13.50
C TYR A 211 20.95 -15.35 12.45
N ASP A 212 20.74 -16.62 12.62
CA ASP A 212 19.79 -17.38 11.82
C ASP A 212 18.41 -17.27 12.43
N ALA A 213 17.41 -17.05 11.60
CA ALA A 213 16.04 -16.82 12.05
C ALA A 213 15.04 -17.64 11.23
N PHE A 214 14.08 -18.19 11.94
CA PHE A 214 12.85 -18.70 11.36
C PHE A 214 11.68 -17.92 11.95
N ALA A 215 10.76 -17.47 11.11
CA ALA A 215 9.57 -16.74 11.54
C ALA A 215 8.33 -17.30 10.87
N PHE A 216 7.27 -17.42 11.64
CA PHE A 216 5.91 -17.68 11.18
C PHE A 216 5.01 -16.60 11.75
N GLY A 217 4.08 -16.09 10.96
CA GLY A 217 3.10 -15.09 11.40
C GLY A 217 1.76 -15.29 10.73
N THR A 218 0.69 -15.04 11.46
CA THR A 218 -0.68 -15.01 10.93
C THR A 218 -1.47 -13.93 11.64
N GLY A 219 -2.46 -13.38 10.97
CA GLY A 219 -3.29 -12.35 11.57
C GLY A 219 -4.59 -12.13 10.83
N VAL A 220 -5.48 -11.44 11.52
CA VAL A 220 -6.74 -10.94 11.00
C VAL A 220 -6.85 -9.46 11.33
N SER A 221 -7.35 -8.67 10.39
CA SER A 221 -7.69 -7.28 10.66
C SER A 221 -9.09 -6.95 10.15
N LEU A 222 -9.71 -6.00 10.83
CA LEU A 222 -10.98 -5.41 10.47
C LEU A 222 -10.73 -3.95 10.08
N SER A 223 -11.36 -3.50 9.01
CA SER A 223 -11.30 -2.11 8.56
C SER A 223 -12.71 -1.55 8.43
N GLU A 224 -12.92 -0.34 8.94
CA GLU A 224 -14.19 0.35 8.87
C GLU A 224 -13.98 1.75 8.30
N LYS A 225 -14.67 2.05 7.22
CA LYS A 225 -14.73 3.40 6.67
C LYS A 225 -15.62 4.27 7.55
N ILE A 226 -15.05 5.30 8.15
CA ILE A 226 -15.77 6.33 8.90
C ILE A 226 -16.43 7.30 7.90
N ASN A 227 -15.70 7.66 6.86
CA ASN A 227 -16.16 8.40 5.69
C ASN A 227 -15.32 7.98 4.46
N ASP A 228 -15.42 8.70 3.34
CA ASP A 228 -14.72 8.34 2.11
C ASP A 228 -13.19 8.38 2.24
N ASP A 229 -12.65 9.26 3.08
CA ASP A 229 -11.22 9.49 3.22
C ASP A 229 -10.63 8.93 4.52
N LEU A 230 -11.47 8.60 5.52
CA LEU A 230 -11.03 8.20 6.85
C LEU A 230 -11.40 6.75 7.14
N THR A 231 -10.39 5.94 7.42
CA THR A 231 -10.52 4.52 7.73
C THR A 231 -9.93 4.21 9.10
N PHE A 232 -10.68 3.50 9.93
CA PHE A 232 -10.20 2.89 11.16
C PHE A 232 -9.90 1.41 10.91
N LYS A 233 -8.75 0.93 11.41
CA LYS A 233 -8.37 -0.48 11.34
C LYS A 233 -8.01 -1.00 12.72
N ASN A 234 -8.39 -2.22 13.00
CA ASN A 234 -7.88 -2.99 14.12
C ASN A 234 -7.41 -4.35 13.65
N GLY A 235 -6.34 -4.86 14.25
CA GLY A 235 -5.75 -6.13 13.85
C GLY A 235 -5.29 -6.96 15.03
N TYR A 236 -5.32 -8.27 14.84
CA TYR A 236 -4.83 -9.26 15.77
C TYR A 236 -3.82 -10.14 15.05
N THR A 237 -2.60 -10.23 15.59
CA THR A 237 -1.52 -10.99 14.95
C THR A 237 -0.92 -11.95 15.96
N PHE A 238 -0.69 -13.18 15.54
CA PHE A 238 0.15 -14.13 16.24
C PHE A 238 1.45 -14.33 15.46
N ARG A 239 2.58 -14.37 16.17
CA ARG A 239 3.90 -14.66 15.59
C ARG A 239 4.68 -15.63 16.45
N TYR A 240 5.41 -16.47 15.78
CA TYR A 240 6.48 -17.29 16.31
C TYR A 240 7.80 -16.86 15.66
N PHE A 241 8.80 -16.71 16.46
CA PHE A 241 10.13 -16.35 16.02
C PHE A 241 11.13 -17.26 16.73
N SER A 242 11.97 -17.94 15.97
CA SER A 242 13.11 -18.72 16.48
C SER A 242 14.39 -18.09 15.95
N ALA A 243 15.39 -17.99 16.80
CA ALA A 243 16.67 -17.40 16.44
C ALA A 243 17.78 -18.23 17.08
N ASP A 244 18.83 -18.43 16.28
CA ASP A 244 20.06 -19.11 16.67
C ASP A 244 21.26 -18.26 16.23
N ASP A 245 22.41 -18.44 16.89
CA ASP A 245 23.65 -17.77 16.49
C ASP A 245 24.06 -18.20 15.09
N HIS A 246 24.67 -17.29 14.35
CA HIS A 246 25.29 -17.60 13.08
C HIS A 246 26.74 -18.07 13.30
N ASP A 247 27.15 -19.11 12.62
CA ASP A 247 28.45 -19.83 12.84
C ASP A 247 29.69 -18.92 12.74
N ASP A 248 29.66 -17.89 11.93
CA ASP A 248 30.77 -16.96 11.68
C ASP A 248 30.69 -15.65 12.46
N TYR A 249 29.79 -15.54 13.45
CA TYR A 249 29.61 -14.35 14.23
C TYR A 249 29.26 -14.63 15.71
N THR A 250 30.12 -14.15 16.60
CA THR A 250 29.96 -14.26 18.06
C THR A 250 29.22 -13.08 18.67
N GLY A 251 28.05 -12.77 18.18
CA GLY A 251 27.16 -11.75 18.74
C GLY A 251 26.27 -12.31 19.85
N LEU A 252 25.43 -11.44 20.43
CA LEU A 252 24.39 -11.91 21.33
C LEU A 252 23.27 -12.59 20.53
N SER A 253 22.97 -13.82 20.91
CA SER A 253 21.89 -14.60 20.33
C SER A 253 20.53 -13.99 20.68
N PRO A 254 19.67 -13.68 19.73
CA PRO A 254 18.32 -13.23 20.03
C PRO A 254 17.48 -14.38 20.59
N GLU A 255 16.63 -14.07 21.57
CA GLU A 255 15.74 -15.05 22.19
C GLU A 255 14.67 -15.53 21.21
N SER A 256 14.37 -16.83 21.24
CA SER A 256 13.21 -17.38 20.54
C SER A 256 11.93 -17.03 21.27
N ILE A 257 10.98 -16.42 20.59
CA ILE A 257 9.76 -15.89 21.21
C ILE A 257 8.48 -16.24 20.48
N ARG A 258 7.40 -16.26 21.23
CA ARG A 258 6.03 -16.25 20.72
C ARG A 258 5.33 -15.01 21.24
N TYR A 259 4.55 -14.39 20.37
CA TYR A 259 3.76 -13.25 20.81
C TYR A 259 2.44 -13.09 20.06
N GLY A 260 1.46 -12.57 20.79
CA GLY A 260 0.24 -12.05 20.24
C GLY A 260 0.26 -10.52 20.28
N SER A 261 -0.29 -9.87 19.28
CA SER A 261 -0.39 -8.40 19.26
C SER A 261 -1.75 -7.92 18.80
N ILE A 262 -2.12 -6.74 19.29
CA ILE A 262 -3.26 -5.95 18.85
C ILE A 262 -2.69 -4.69 18.18
N SER A 263 -3.15 -4.39 16.98
CA SER A 263 -2.85 -3.15 16.28
C SER A 263 -4.10 -2.30 16.14
N LEU A 264 -3.94 -0.99 16.30
CA LEU A 264 -4.96 0.02 16.03
C LEU A 264 -4.37 1.04 15.08
N SER A 265 -5.12 1.42 14.05
CA SER A 265 -4.66 2.39 13.06
C SER A 265 -5.81 3.28 12.61
N LEU A 266 -5.50 4.55 12.42
CA LEU A 266 -6.38 5.56 11.83
C LEU A 266 -5.67 6.11 10.61
N GLU A 267 -6.29 5.99 9.44
CA GLU A 267 -5.73 6.38 8.17
C GLU A 267 -6.65 7.37 7.47
N TYR A 268 -6.10 8.51 7.11
CA TYR A 268 -6.71 9.48 6.22
C TYR A 268 -5.95 9.44 4.88
N ALA A 269 -6.66 9.36 3.78
CA ALA A 269 -6.09 9.45 2.45
C ALA A 269 -7.07 10.14 1.51
N ASP A 270 -6.59 11.20 0.87
CA ASP A 270 -7.27 11.90 -0.21
C ASP A 270 -6.34 11.93 -1.40
N SER A 271 -6.80 11.44 -2.55
CA SER A 271 -5.98 11.34 -3.74
C SER A 271 -6.77 11.73 -4.99
N ASP A 272 -6.07 12.33 -5.95
CA ASP A 272 -6.61 12.75 -7.24
C ASP A 272 -5.59 12.47 -8.36
N TRP A 273 -6.09 12.21 -9.56
CA TRP A 273 -5.26 11.92 -10.72
C TRP A 273 -5.26 13.07 -11.73
N ASN A 274 -4.10 13.67 -12.00
CA ASN A 274 -3.99 14.79 -12.93
C ASN A 274 -3.57 14.41 -14.37
N GLY A 275 -3.62 13.13 -14.71
CA GLY A 275 -3.26 12.60 -16.04
C GLY A 275 -1.78 12.24 -16.19
N VAL A 276 -0.90 12.60 -15.24
CA VAL A 276 0.54 12.29 -15.25
C VAL A 276 0.97 11.67 -13.93
N PHE A 277 0.71 12.35 -12.81
CA PHE A 277 1.00 11.89 -11.46
C PHE A 277 -0.27 11.89 -10.61
N MET A 278 -0.28 11.04 -9.62
CA MET A 278 -1.26 11.12 -8.56
C MET A 278 -0.92 12.27 -7.61
N SER A 279 -1.91 13.07 -7.25
CA SER A 279 -1.87 14.00 -6.12
C SER A 279 -2.41 13.26 -4.91
N ALA A 280 -1.75 13.34 -3.79
CA ALA A 280 -2.22 12.65 -2.60
C ALA A 280 -1.89 13.43 -1.32
N ASN A 281 -2.83 13.39 -0.38
CA ASN A 281 -2.60 13.76 1.01
C ASN A 281 -2.87 12.53 1.86
N SER A 282 -1.95 12.18 2.73
CA SER A 282 -2.11 11.02 3.61
C SER A 282 -1.66 11.30 5.03
N VAL A 283 -2.39 10.79 5.99
CA VAL A 283 -2.01 10.77 7.40
C VAL A 283 -2.32 9.40 7.96
N SER A 284 -1.34 8.78 8.59
CA SER A 284 -1.51 7.50 9.28
C SER A 284 -1.00 7.61 10.71
N LEU A 285 -1.81 7.12 11.65
CA LEU A 285 -1.46 6.95 13.05
C LEU A 285 -1.67 5.49 13.40
N SER A 286 -0.69 4.84 13.97
CA SER A 286 -0.82 3.44 14.37
C SER A 286 -0.18 3.16 15.73
N SER A 287 -0.72 2.17 16.41
CA SER A 287 -0.18 1.62 17.64
C SER A 287 -0.26 0.10 17.63
N VAL A 288 0.76 -0.54 18.13
CA VAL A 288 0.83 -1.99 18.31
C VAL A 288 1.13 -2.28 19.76
N PHE A 289 0.33 -3.13 20.37
CA PHE A 289 0.48 -3.62 21.74
C PHE A 289 0.68 -5.13 21.66
N ALA A 290 1.74 -5.64 22.26
CA ALA A 290 1.99 -7.07 22.20
C ALA A 290 2.21 -7.67 23.58
N LEU A 291 1.97 -8.97 23.67
CA LEU A 291 2.25 -9.83 24.81
C LEU A 291 3.21 -10.92 24.32
N THR A 292 4.36 -11.05 24.96
CA THR A 292 5.38 -12.04 24.61
C THR A 292 5.56 -13.05 25.74
N ASN A 293 6.26 -14.15 25.43
CA ASN A 293 6.74 -15.12 26.40
C ASN A 293 8.24 -14.91 26.71
N SER A 294 8.78 -13.72 26.55
CA SER A 294 10.19 -13.42 26.87
C SER A 294 10.50 -13.74 28.32
N SER A 295 11.71 -14.24 28.58
CA SER A 295 12.26 -14.42 29.92
C SER A 295 12.54 -13.09 30.61
N ASP A 296 12.83 -12.03 29.86
CA ASP A 296 13.00 -10.67 30.31
C ASP A 296 11.63 -10.03 30.60
N SER A 297 11.41 -9.60 31.86
CA SER A 297 10.15 -8.99 32.30
C SER A 297 9.80 -7.72 31.54
N ASP A 298 10.81 -6.91 31.18
CA ASP A 298 10.60 -5.64 30.48
C ASP A 298 10.15 -5.88 29.02
N GLN A 299 10.53 -6.99 28.44
CA GLN A 299 10.17 -7.37 27.07
C GLN A 299 8.85 -8.15 26.97
N ARG A 300 8.09 -8.30 28.04
CA ARG A 300 6.79 -9.01 28.03
C ARG A 300 5.67 -8.20 27.41
N PHE A 301 5.76 -6.88 27.47
CA PHE A 301 4.70 -5.96 27.01
C PHE A 301 5.29 -4.89 26.07
N PRO A 302 5.81 -5.26 24.91
CA PRO A 302 6.32 -4.29 23.97
C PRO A 302 5.18 -3.50 23.30
N MET A 303 5.44 -2.21 23.08
CA MET A 303 4.52 -1.30 22.42
C MET A 303 5.24 -0.52 21.35
N THR A 304 4.55 -0.23 20.27
CA THR A 304 5.06 0.64 19.19
C THR A 304 4.01 1.66 18.80
N PHE A 305 4.40 2.91 18.69
CA PHE A 305 3.59 3.99 18.16
C PHE A 305 4.26 4.52 16.90
N SER A 306 3.49 4.69 15.82
CA SER A 306 4.02 5.18 14.56
C SER A 306 3.06 6.20 13.95
N PHE A 307 3.62 7.14 13.23
CA PHE A 307 2.87 8.09 12.43
C PHE A 307 3.53 8.30 11.07
N SER A 308 2.73 8.71 10.10
CA SER A 308 3.19 9.06 8.76
C SER A 308 2.31 10.17 8.21
N ILE A 309 2.92 11.16 7.58
CA ILE A 309 2.25 12.27 6.91
C ILE A 309 2.91 12.40 5.54
N GLY A 310 2.13 12.33 4.48
CA GLY A 310 2.59 12.44 3.11
C GLY A 310 1.77 13.46 2.33
N GLU A 311 2.44 14.19 1.47
CA GLU A 311 1.84 15.14 0.56
C GLU A 311 2.54 15.08 -0.79
N GLU A 312 1.79 14.95 -1.86
CA GLU A 312 2.29 14.89 -3.23
C GLU A 312 1.39 15.73 -4.15
N HIS A 313 1.94 16.74 -4.79
CA HIS A 313 1.18 17.61 -5.68
C HIS A 313 1.96 18.00 -6.92
N PRO A 314 1.31 18.10 -8.10
CA PRO A 314 1.90 18.73 -9.26
C PRO A 314 2.09 20.22 -8.99
N ILE A 315 3.25 20.74 -9.40
CA ILE A 315 3.60 22.17 -9.30
C ILE A 315 3.99 22.68 -10.68
N PHE A 316 3.53 23.91 -11.02
CA PHE A 316 3.77 24.61 -12.29
C PHE A 316 3.30 23.85 -13.55
N THR A 317 3.48 22.56 -13.63
CA THR A 317 3.05 21.72 -14.77
C THR A 317 2.61 20.33 -14.26
N PRO A 318 1.71 19.63 -14.97
CA PRO A 318 1.35 18.26 -14.63
C PRO A 318 2.53 17.26 -14.65
N LYS A 319 3.64 17.65 -15.32
CA LYS A 319 4.84 16.81 -15.45
C LYS A 319 5.83 16.96 -14.31
N LEU A 320 5.66 17.96 -13.45
CA LEU A 320 6.53 18.19 -12.29
C LEU A 320 5.71 18.04 -11.01
N ARG A 321 6.08 17.11 -10.18
CA ARG A 321 5.47 16.84 -8.87
C ARG A 321 6.43 17.21 -7.76
N MET A 322 5.95 17.92 -6.75
CA MET A 322 6.60 18.04 -5.46
C MET A 322 6.02 16.96 -4.54
N TYR A 323 6.86 16.36 -3.73
CA TYR A 323 6.44 15.48 -2.67
C TYR A 323 7.21 15.75 -1.39
N GLN A 324 6.53 15.52 -0.28
CA GLN A 324 7.13 15.58 1.05
C GLN A 324 6.52 14.50 1.94
N HIS A 325 7.35 13.95 2.79
CA HIS A 325 6.91 12.90 3.70
C HIS A 325 7.63 13.02 5.03
N ILE A 326 6.87 12.86 6.11
CA ILE A 326 7.39 12.82 7.48
C ILE A 326 6.84 11.56 8.12
N SER A 327 7.71 10.76 8.72
CA SER A 327 7.28 9.57 9.44
C SER A 327 8.13 9.38 10.69
N GLY A 328 7.56 8.72 11.67
CA GLY A 328 8.27 8.40 12.89
C GLY A 328 7.69 7.19 13.60
N SER A 329 8.55 6.57 14.41
CA SER A 329 8.19 5.43 15.24
C SER A 329 8.89 5.52 16.60
N TYR A 330 8.15 5.18 17.63
CA TYR A 330 8.63 5.11 19.00
C TYR A 330 8.22 3.78 19.62
N GLY A 331 9.22 3.03 20.09
CA GLY A 331 9.03 1.76 20.76
C GLY A 331 9.31 1.82 22.24
N ILE A 332 8.56 1.07 23.00
CA ILE A 332 8.71 0.87 24.45
C ILE A 332 8.85 -0.63 24.69
N ASN A 333 9.87 -1.03 25.43
CA ASN A 333 10.13 -2.44 25.77
C ASN A 333 10.25 -3.34 24.54
N ASN A 334 10.71 -2.78 23.43
CA ASN A 334 10.74 -3.53 22.19
C ASN A 334 11.89 -4.54 22.16
N LEU A 335 11.58 -5.72 21.72
CA LEU A 335 12.57 -6.71 21.34
C LEU A 335 13.26 -6.22 20.05
N ILE A 336 14.56 -5.91 20.16
CA ILE A 336 15.36 -5.33 19.08
C ILE A 336 15.26 -6.13 17.79
N TYR A 337 15.14 -7.44 17.88
CA TYR A 337 15.10 -8.37 16.74
C TYR A 337 13.69 -8.77 16.32
N SER A 338 12.65 -8.55 17.12
CA SER A 338 11.28 -8.94 16.75
C SER A 338 10.35 -7.79 16.39
N PHE A 339 10.60 -6.60 16.95
CA PHE A 339 9.78 -5.41 16.73
C PHE A 339 10.53 -4.24 16.12
N ALA A 340 11.83 -4.42 15.95
CA ALA A 340 12.73 -3.37 15.52
C ALA A 340 12.68 -3.06 14.03
N ASP A 341 11.69 -3.55 13.33
CA ASP A 341 11.46 -3.08 11.98
C ASP A 341 10.80 -1.73 12.02
N ARG A 342 11.64 -0.77 12.04
CA ARG A 342 11.26 0.62 11.98
C ARG A 342 11.74 1.14 10.68
N ASP A 343 10.91 0.84 9.74
CA ASP A 343 10.99 1.54 8.49
C ASP A 343 10.93 3.02 8.81
N ALA A 344 12.00 3.73 8.53
CA ALA A 344 11.98 5.17 8.50
C ALA A 344 11.04 5.65 7.37
N GLY A 345 10.25 4.74 6.84
CA GLY A 345 9.20 4.87 5.85
C GLY A 345 9.70 5.43 4.54
N SER A 346 10.18 6.63 4.56
CA SER A 346 10.56 7.40 3.41
C SER A 346 12.07 7.70 3.33
N VAL A 347 12.86 7.24 4.30
CA VAL A 347 14.28 7.62 4.39
C VAL A 347 15.19 6.47 3.95
N THR A 348 15.89 6.67 2.83
CA THR A 348 16.80 5.69 2.22
C THR A 348 18.27 5.92 2.53
N ILE A 349 18.61 7.01 3.23
CA ILE A 349 20.00 7.29 3.67
C ILE A 349 20.46 6.41 4.83
N LEU A 350 19.53 5.70 5.49
CA LEU A 350 19.85 4.68 6.49
C LEU A 350 20.01 3.32 5.85
N PRO A 351 20.90 2.46 6.37
CA PRO A 351 21.00 1.08 5.88
C PRO A 351 19.67 0.34 6.04
N GLY A 352 19.31 -0.46 5.06
CA GLY A 352 18.07 -1.23 5.07
C GLY A 352 17.87 -2.19 6.25
N ASN A 353 18.91 -2.52 6.99
CA ASN A 353 18.91 -3.38 8.19
C ASN A 353 19.35 -2.64 9.47
N PHE A 354 19.27 -1.31 9.47
CA PHE A 354 19.39 -0.48 10.65
C PHE A 354 18.19 -0.65 11.58
N ILE A 355 18.44 -0.78 12.87
CA ILE A 355 17.42 -1.02 13.89
C ILE A 355 17.50 0.08 14.96
N THR A 356 16.34 0.56 15.39
CA THR A 356 16.24 1.57 16.42
C THR A 356 14.90 1.52 17.17
N GLU A 357 14.83 2.04 18.37
CA GLU A 357 13.57 2.21 19.12
C GLU A 357 12.89 3.55 18.83
N LYS A 358 13.66 4.54 18.40
CA LYS A 358 13.17 5.91 18.20
C LYS A 358 13.69 6.45 16.89
N ILE A 359 12.79 6.78 16.01
CA ILE A 359 13.13 7.37 14.74
C ILE A 359 12.07 8.37 14.29
N ILE A 360 12.53 9.49 13.78
CA ILE A 360 11.74 10.41 13.00
C ILE A 360 12.53 10.77 11.74
N GLY A 361 11.94 10.59 10.58
CA GLY A 361 12.53 10.91 9.30
C GLY A 361 11.62 11.80 8.48
N ALA A 362 12.22 12.64 7.66
CA ALA A 362 11.51 13.46 6.70
C ALA A 362 12.27 13.50 5.39
N ASN A 363 11.54 13.60 4.29
CA ASN A 363 12.08 13.93 2.99
C ASN A 363 11.23 14.98 2.28
N ALA A 364 11.85 15.74 1.40
CA ALA A 364 11.17 16.61 0.48
C ALA A 364 11.90 16.61 -0.86
N GLY A 365 11.17 16.52 -1.95
CA GLY A 365 11.76 16.35 -3.25
C GLY A 365 10.85 16.72 -4.42
N LEU A 366 11.43 16.57 -5.59
CA LEU A 366 10.80 16.82 -6.87
C LEU A 366 10.92 15.57 -7.75
N GLU A 367 9.89 15.31 -8.52
CA GLU A 367 9.88 14.27 -9.54
C GLU A 367 9.38 14.86 -10.86
N PHE A 368 10.13 14.60 -11.93
CA PHE A 368 9.81 15.10 -13.26
C PHE A 368 9.58 13.95 -14.25
N ALA A 369 8.46 13.98 -14.95
CA ALA A 369 8.13 13.05 -16.02
C ALA A 369 8.95 13.39 -17.28
N LEU A 370 10.01 12.61 -17.52
CA LEU A 370 10.93 12.80 -18.65
C LEU A 370 10.30 12.43 -19.99
N ALA A 371 9.64 11.26 -20.02
CA ALA A 371 9.06 10.72 -21.25
C ALA A 371 7.79 9.91 -20.95
N LYS A 372 6.76 10.07 -21.78
CA LYS A 372 5.53 9.29 -21.75
C LYS A 372 5.47 8.41 -22.99
N PHE A 373 5.24 7.13 -22.80
CA PHE A 373 5.09 6.12 -23.84
C PHE A 373 3.67 5.56 -23.82
N SER A 374 3.29 4.85 -24.84
CA SER A 374 1.96 4.17 -24.88
C SER A 374 1.77 3.13 -23.78
N TRP A 375 2.87 2.59 -23.26
CA TRP A 375 2.87 1.54 -22.23
C TRP A 375 3.25 2.06 -20.84
N GLY A 376 3.70 3.33 -20.70
CA GLY A 376 4.14 3.84 -19.41
C GLY A 376 4.82 5.20 -19.46
N MET A 377 5.49 5.55 -18.36
CA MET A 377 6.18 6.82 -18.18
C MET A 377 7.52 6.59 -17.50
N LEU A 378 8.56 7.29 -17.96
CA LEU A 378 9.85 7.40 -17.28
C LEU A 378 9.90 8.72 -16.53
N SER A 379 10.32 8.71 -15.28
CA SER A 379 10.57 9.89 -14.47
C SER A 379 11.95 9.89 -13.83
N VAL A 380 12.43 11.07 -13.47
CA VAL A 380 13.59 11.30 -12.62
C VAL A 380 13.12 11.98 -11.34
N TYR A 381 13.67 11.57 -10.22
CA TYR A 381 13.37 12.19 -8.93
C TYR A 381 14.64 12.56 -8.18
N SER A 382 14.53 13.55 -7.31
CA SER A 382 15.56 13.91 -6.34
C SER A 382 14.89 14.47 -5.09
N ASP A 383 15.37 14.06 -3.92
CA ASP A 383 14.93 14.56 -2.64
C ASP A 383 16.11 14.75 -1.68
N TYR A 384 15.84 15.52 -0.64
CA TYR A 384 16.74 15.64 0.50
C TYR A 384 16.08 15.05 1.71
N GLN A 385 16.82 14.24 2.43
CA GLN A 385 16.35 13.46 3.56
C GLN A 385 17.05 13.89 4.84
N VAL A 386 16.29 13.90 5.93
CA VAL A 386 16.79 14.11 7.27
C VAL A 386 16.22 13.04 8.20
N VAL A 387 17.01 12.59 9.14
CA VAL A 387 16.57 11.61 10.13
C VAL A 387 17.20 11.91 11.49
N TYR A 388 16.38 11.82 12.51
CA TYR A 388 16.81 11.80 13.90
C TYR A 388 16.44 10.45 14.49
N THR A 389 17.42 9.74 15.01
CA THR A 389 17.25 8.38 15.50
C THR A 389 18.20 8.09 16.64
N GLN A 390 17.93 7.01 17.37
CA GLN A 390 18.84 6.48 18.37
C GLN A 390 19.65 5.35 17.75
N ASP A 391 20.98 5.43 17.79
CA ASP A 391 21.83 4.37 17.28
C ASP A 391 21.77 3.14 18.19
N PHE A 392 22.14 2.01 17.63
CA PHE A 392 22.20 0.74 18.32
C PHE A 392 23.65 0.40 18.70
N LYS A 393 23.96 0.27 19.99
CA LYS A 393 25.29 -0.09 20.48
C LYS A 393 25.44 -1.56 20.82
N SER A 394 24.40 -2.16 21.42
CA SER A 394 24.38 -3.58 21.77
C SER A 394 22.95 -4.06 22.00
N THR A 395 22.76 -5.37 22.19
CA THR A 395 21.44 -5.96 22.45
C THR A 395 20.74 -5.40 23.69
N ASN A 396 21.49 -4.82 24.63
CA ASN A 396 20.97 -4.35 25.90
C ASN A 396 21.28 -2.86 26.18
N SER A 397 21.84 -2.11 25.25
CA SER A 397 22.09 -0.68 25.43
C SER A 397 21.68 0.12 24.21
N ALA A 398 20.78 1.07 24.45
CA ALA A 398 20.51 2.11 23.49
C ALA A 398 21.78 2.95 23.26
N GLY A 399 22.02 3.27 21.99
CA GLY A 399 23.08 4.18 21.57
C GLY A 399 22.74 5.64 21.80
N ASP A 400 23.64 6.49 21.36
CA ASP A 400 23.41 7.94 21.41
C ASP A 400 22.38 8.33 20.34
N ASN A 401 21.69 9.43 20.59
CA ASN A 401 20.83 10.02 19.58
C ASN A 401 21.68 10.64 18.47
N GLU A 402 21.30 10.38 17.24
CA GLU A 402 22.02 10.87 16.07
C GLU A 402 21.12 11.59 15.09
N PHE A 403 21.65 12.66 14.51
CA PHE A 403 21.05 13.34 13.38
C PHE A 403 21.86 13.04 12.13
N MET A 404 21.17 12.54 11.10
CA MET A 404 21.77 12.22 9.82
C MET A 404 20.96 12.85 8.69
N HIS A 405 21.64 13.17 7.60
CA HIS A 405 21.00 13.79 6.47
C HIS A 405 21.72 13.45 5.15
N GLY A 406 21.05 13.68 4.05
CA GLY A 406 21.68 13.51 2.73
C GLY A 406 20.72 13.53 1.55
N PRO A 407 21.27 13.71 0.35
CA PRO A 407 20.52 13.64 -0.89
C PRO A 407 20.19 12.19 -1.28
N ASN A 408 19.08 12.04 -1.99
CA ASN A 408 18.66 10.85 -2.68
C ASN A 408 18.16 11.23 -4.07
N GLY A 409 18.30 10.34 -5.04
CA GLY A 409 17.77 10.56 -6.38
C GLY A 409 17.86 9.32 -7.25
N GLY A 410 17.10 9.31 -8.32
CA GLY A 410 17.04 8.14 -9.19
C GLY A 410 16.04 8.24 -10.32
N LEU A 411 15.73 7.10 -10.90
CA LEU A 411 14.79 6.94 -12.00
C LEU A 411 13.64 6.01 -11.59
N ARG A 412 12.45 6.30 -12.09
CA ARG A 412 11.26 5.46 -11.95
C ARG A 412 10.59 5.24 -13.29
N VAL A 413 10.09 4.05 -13.51
CA VAL A 413 9.27 3.71 -14.67
C VAL A 413 7.89 3.29 -14.16
N TYR A 414 6.88 4.04 -14.57
CA TYR A 414 5.47 3.74 -14.31
C TYR A 414 4.88 3.02 -15.50
N LEU A 415 4.15 1.95 -15.27
CA LEU A 415 3.40 1.28 -16.33
C LEU A 415 2.03 1.94 -16.52
N ALA A 416 1.56 2.01 -17.76
CA ALA A 416 0.22 2.50 -18.04
C ALA A 416 -0.82 1.66 -17.26
N LYS A 417 -1.75 2.34 -16.58
CA LYS A 417 -2.79 1.74 -15.71
C LYS A 417 -2.29 1.17 -14.37
N ILE A 418 -1.06 1.49 -13.96
CA ILE A 418 -0.52 1.15 -12.64
C ILE A 418 -0.03 2.45 -11.98
N ALA A 419 -0.52 2.76 -10.80
CA ALA A 419 -0.26 4.04 -10.13
C ALA A 419 1.13 4.11 -9.45
N PHE A 420 1.79 2.99 -9.25
CA PHE A 420 3.12 2.91 -8.64
C PHE A 420 4.22 2.55 -9.65
N PRO A 421 5.51 2.86 -9.37
CA PRO A 421 6.61 2.51 -10.25
C PRO A 421 6.74 1.00 -10.42
N ALA A 422 6.85 0.53 -11.66
CA ALA A 422 7.12 -0.86 -11.99
C ALA A 422 8.62 -1.19 -11.99
N LEU A 423 9.45 -0.18 -12.24
CA LEU A 423 10.90 -0.25 -12.12
C LEU A 423 11.37 1.00 -11.38
N ALA A 424 12.32 0.84 -10.49
CA ALA A 424 12.96 1.97 -9.83
C ALA A 424 14.43 1.66 -9.60
N ALA A 425 15.28 2.68 -9.71
CA ALA A 425 16.68 2.63 -9.33
C ALA A 425 17.06 3.96 -8.70
N GLY A 426 17.71 3.93 -7.55
CA GLY A 426 18.07 5.11 -6.79
C GLY A 426 19.40 4.97 -6.08
N LEU A 427 20.01 6.11 -5.84
CA LEU A 427 21.25 6.28 -5.11
C LEU A 427 21.05 7.32 -4.02
N SER A 428 21.35 6.98 -2.79
CA SER A 428 21.34 7.90 -1.65
C SER A 428 22.72 8.01 -1.02
N TYR A 429 23.02 9.19 -0.47
CA TYR A 429 24.28 9.47 0.19
C TYR A 429 24.04 9.99 1.61
N ASN A 430 24.51 9.28 2.61
CA ASN A 430 24.50 9.76 3.99
C ASN A 430 25.70 10.70 4.20
N VAL A 431 25.44 12.01 4.27
CA VAL A 431 26.47 13.04 4.44
C VAL A 431 27.12 12.94 5.82
N THR A 432 26.34 12.66 6.85
CA THR A 432 26.84 12.59 8.23
C THR A 432 27.80 11.43 8.45
N LYS A 433 27.51 10.29 7.84
CA LYS A 433 28.28 9.03 8.02
C LYS A 433 29.15 8.67 6.82
N ASN A 434 29.14 9.47 5.76
CA ASN A 434 29.99 9.38 4.56
C ASN A 434 29.93 8.00 3.88
N TYR A 435 28.72 7.54 3.53
CA TYR A 435 28.53 6.33 2.72
C TYR A 435 27.39 6.44 1.72
N TRP A 436 27.50 5.65 0.65
CA TRP A 436 26.49 5.55 -0.41
C TRP A 436 25.64 4.29 -0.22
N GLN A 437 24.39 4.41 -0.62
CA GLN A 437 23.49 3.28 -0.75
C GLN A 437 22.85 3.27 -2.13
N PHE A 438 22.76 2.08 -2.71
CA PHE A 438 22.07 1.84 -3.98
C PHE A 438 20.91 0.88 -3.75
N ALA A 439 19.78 1.15 -4.38
CA ALA A 439 18.64 0.26 -4.45
C ALA A 439 18.06 0.27 -5.86
N ALA A 440 17.65 -0.90 -6.32
CA ALA A 440 16.91 -1.06 -7.57
C ALA A 440 15.84 -2.13 -7.40
N SER A 441 14.69 -1.92 -8.03
CA SER A 441 13.58 -2.87 -7.98
C SER A 441 12.89 -3.00 -9.34
N ALA A 442 12.33 -4.18 -9.58
CA ALA A 442 11.46 -4.48 -10.71
C ALA A 442 10.25 -5.27 -10.21
N GLY A 443 9.05 -4.87 -10.61
CA GLY A 443 7.79 -5.35 -10.08
C GLY A 443 7.13 -4.30 -9.19
N MET A 444 6.40 -4.71 -8.16
CA MET A 444 5.90 -3.77 -7.16
C MET A 444 7.07 -3.18 -6.39
N HIS A 445 7.19 -1.87 -6.44
CA HIS A 445 8.21 -1.15 -5.68
C HIS A 445 7.56 -0.58 -4.43
N PHE A 446 8.25 -0.71 -3.33
CA PHE A 446 7.81 -0.33 -2.01
C PHE A 446 8.73 0.73 -1.44
#